data_f27c434c3143e6b86ca4282e026e5a5a
#
_entry.id   f27c434c3143e6b86ca4282e026e5a5a
#
_cell.length_a   1.000
_cell.length_b   1.000
_cell.length_c   1.000
_cell.angle_alpha   90.00
_cell.angle_beta   90.00
_cell.angle_gamma   90.00
#
_symmetry.space_group_name_H-M   'P 1'
#
loop_
_entity.id
_entity.type
_entity.pdbx_description
1 polymer ?
#
loop_
_entity_poly.entity_id
_entity_poly.type
_entity_poly.pdbx_seq_one_letter_code
_entity_poly.pdbx_strand_id
1 'polypeptide(L)'
;MSASVAPSPGPRLRADRRIAVVDIGSNSIRLVVFDGLKRAPFPLFNEKVMCGLGRGLERTGILDPEGVTLALDNLGRFVILAEVMGVKRIDLLATAAVRDASNGKEFVRNVEKVCRQSVQILSGEEEARLSAMGVLMGMPTATGVMGDLGGGSLELVRLEGGNLGEHATMPLGPLRLAEAAGEDMGKAANLVDAALEPLSWLRDFKGETFYPVGGAWRTLARIHMEQSGYPLHVIQEYRVQRRDLEEMARLIAGMGRKSLSRLANVARRRLEALPYAATVLERVLKAMRPATVAFSAFGLREGHIYDLLPAAERQRDPLLAMTSDLATVLGRSAASSADLEAWTGPLFAGESDAELRLRRAVCELSDFAWREHPDYRADHALNQALHLPFYGIDHRGRCFLALALHARYGGDAEEGIAKLPHGLIDPDSCDRAIVLGLALRLAYALTGGAPELLSHTRLELKDRLTLKIEPKWRILAGDAVQRRLDALGKALERETAIAS
;
A
#
# COMPACT_ATOMS: atom_id res chain seq x y z
N MET A 1 -15.25 -0.55 52.04
CA MET A 1 -14.34 -1.40 51.22
C MET A 1 -14.70 -1.17 49.79
N SER A 2 -13.96 -0.27 49.12
CA SER A 2 -14.16 0.07 47.71
C SER A 2 -13.30 -0.88 46.88
N ALA A 3 -13.96 -1.72 46.09
CA ALA A 3 -13.30 -2.60 45.15
C ALA A 3 -12.75 -1.75 43.98
N SER A 4 -11.45 -1.65 43.91
CA SER A 4 -10.73 -1.09 42.76
C SER A 4 -10.98 -1.99 41.56
N VAL A 5 -11.83 -1.53 40.63
CA VAL A 5 -11.99 -2.14 39.31
C VAL A 5 -10.76 -1.75 38.48
N ALA A 6 -9.86 -2.70 38.28
CA ALA A 6 -8.76 -2.53 37.34
C ALA A 6 -9.33 -2.24 35.94
N PRO A 7 -8.80 -1.25 35.20
CA PRO A 7 -9.26 -0.99 33.84
C PRO A 7 -9.03 -2.22 32.97
N SER A 8 -10.06 -2.69 32.28
CA SER A 8 -9.94 -3.75 31.28
C SER A 8 -8.93 -3.33 30.24
N PRO A 9 -7.93 -4.17 29.90
CA PRO A 9 -6.99 -3.84 28.84
C PRO A 9 -7.78 -3.70 27.54
N GLY A 10 -7.61 -2.56 26.85
CA GLY A 10 -8.18 -2.35 25.52
C GLY A 10 -7.81 -3.50 24.57
N PRO A 11 -8.49 -3.64 23.42
CA PRO A 11 -8.31 -4.77 22.51
C PRO A 11 -6.83 -4.86 22.09
N ARG A 12 -6.06 -5.72 22.76
CA ARG A 12 -4.72 -6.09 22.32
C ARG A 12 -4.91 -6.88 21.04
N LEU A 13 -4.33 -6.41 19.92
CA LEU A 13 -4.13 -7.22 18.72
C LEU A 13 -3.64 -8.59 19.21
N ARG A 14 -4.43 -9.65 18.99
CA ARG A 14 -4.14 -10.96 19.55
C ARG A 14 -2.79 -11.44 19.01
N ALA A 15 -1.80 -11.52 19.87
CA ALA A 15 -0.45 -11.95 19.53
C ALA A 15 -0.40 -13.37 18.92
N ASP A 16 -1.45 -14.17 19.17
CA ASP A 16 -1.61 -15.54 18.66
C ASP A 16 -1.85 -15.66 17.15
N ARG A 17 -2.06 -14.55 16.44
CA ARG A 17 -2.31 -14.52 14.99
C ARG A 17 -1.17 -13.91 14.16
N ARG A 18 -0.13 -13.39 14.79
CA ARG A 18 1.00 -12.75 14.09
C ARG A 18 1.78 -13.74 13.25
N ILE A 19 2.15 -13.29 12.04
CA ILE A 19 2.99 -14.04 11.11
C ILE A 19 4.18 -13.18 10.70
N ALA A 20 5.35 -13.77 10.53
CA ALA A 20 6.53 -13.13 10.02
C ALA A 20 6.96 -13.77 8.70
N VAL A 21 7.38 -12.93 7.75
CA VAL A 21 8.02 -13.37 6.51
C VAL A 21 9.42 -12.77 6.47
N VAL A 22 10.41 -13.64 6.28
CA VAL A 22 11.81 -13.26 6.05
C VAL A 22 12.15 -13.54 4.60
N ASP A 23 12.50 -12.50 3.87
CA ASP A 23 12.91 -12.55 2.49
C ASP A 23 14.46 -12.47 2.42
N ILE A 24 15.09 -13.53 1.91
CA ILE A 24 16.54 -13.67 1.78
C ILE A 24 16.90 -13.48 0.30
N GLY A 25 17.08 -12.21 -0.07
CA GLY A 25 17.37 -11.80 -1.44
C GLY A 25 18.86 -11.61 -1.74
N SER A 26 19.20 -11.43 -3.02
CA SER A 26 20.57 -11.27 -3.50
C SER A 26 21.30 -10.07 -2.87
N ASN A 27 20.63 -8.96 -2.61
CA ASN A 27 21.23 -7.73 -2.09
C ASN A 27 20.94 -7.49 -0.59
N SER A 28 19.88 -8.09 -0.06
CA SER A 28 19.44 -7.81 1.30
C SER A 28 18.56 -8.91 1.85
N ILE A 29 18.59 -9.05 3.18
CA ILE A 29 17.58 -9.80 3.92
C ILE A 29 16.57 -8.84 4.53
N ARG A 30 15.33 -9.27 4.70
CA ARG A 30 14.27 -8.43 5.23
C ARG A 30 13.27 -9.23 6.06
N LEU A 31 13.02 -8.78 7.29
CA LEU A 31 11.96 -9.28 8.15
C LEU A 31 10.76 -8.33 8.06
N VAL A 32 9.56 -8.88 7.87
CA VAL A 32 8.30 -8.16 8.10
C VAL A 32 7.42 -9.01 9.02
N VAL A 33 6.95 -8.41 10.11
CA VAL A 33 5.97 -9.02 11.01
C VAL A 33 4.62 -8.37 10.74
N PHE A 34 3.65 -9.19 10.41
CA PHE A 34 2.26 -8.77 10.17
C PHE A 34 1.37 -9.09 11.38
N ASP A 35 0.32 -8.32 11.56
CA ASP A 35 -0.67 -8.47 12.64
C ASP A 35 -1.57 -9.71 12.50
N GLY A 36 -1.50 -10.41 11.36
CA GLY A 36 -2.20 -11.67 11.16
C GLY A 36 -2.24 -12.12 9.70
N LEU A 37 -2.69 -13.36 9.51
CA LEU A 37 -3.02 -13.91 8.20
C LEU A 37 -4.44 -13.48 7.84
N LYS A 38 -4.58 -12.36 7.12
CA LYS A 38 -5.85 -11.73 6.76
C LYS A 38 -5.76 -10.98 5.43
N ARG A 39 -6.91 -10.52 4.90
CA ARG A 39 -7.00 -9.91 3.58
C ARG A 39 -6.14 -8.65 3.42
N ALA A 40 -6.04 -7.85 4.45
CA ALA A 40 -5.24 -6.62 4.47
C ALA A 40 -4.42 -6.55 5.77
N PRO A 41 -3.31 -7.31 5.87
CA PRO A 41 -2.51 -7.37 7.09
C PRO A 41 -1.72 -6.09 7.31
N PHE A 42 -1.70 -5.62 8.55
CA PHE A 42 -0.93 -4.44 8.93
C PHE A 42 0.51 -4.83 9.31
N PRO A 43 1.55 -4.19 8.73
CA PRO A 43 2.93 -4.46 9.11
C PRO A 43 3.25 -3.83 10.47
N LEU A 44 3.46 -4.67 11.47
CA LEU A 44 3.82 -4.25 12.84
C LEU A 44 5.31 -3.94 12.98
N PHE A 45 6.15 -4.65 12.21
CA PHE A 45 7.59 -4.46 12.21
C PHE A 45 8.17 -4.74 10.84
N ASN A 46 9.19 -3.98 10.44
CA ASN A 46 9.79 -4.10 9.14
C ASN A 46 11.25 -3.65 9.20
N GLU A 47 12.16 -4.59 9.08
CA GLU A 47 13.60 -4.32 9.09
C GLU A 47 14.28 -4.92 7.86
N LYS A 48 15.20 -4.16 7.28
CA LYS A 48 15.98 -4.55 6.11
C LYS A 48 17.47 -4.38 6.39
N VAL A 49 18.25 -5.43 6.13
CA VAL A 49 19.71 -5.41 6.22
C VAL A 49 20.31 -5.67 4.83
N MET A 50 21.22 -4.81 4.42
CA MET A 50 21.92 -4.92 3.13
C MET A 50 23.14 -5.83 3.30
N CYS A 51 23.01 -7.10 2.94
CA CYS A 51 24.08 -8.11 3.08
C CYS A 51 24.93 -8.27 1.83
N GLY A 52 24.32 -8.08 0.64
CA GLY A 52 25.03 -8.25 -0.63
C GLY A 52 25.41 -9.71 -0.92
N LEU A 53 24.57 -10.68 -0.53
CA LEU A 53 24.80 -12.12 -0.73
C LEU A 53 25.19 -12.50 -2.16
N GLY A 54 24.61 -11.83 -3.17
CA GLY A 54 24.85 -12.09 -4.59
C GLY A 54 26.01 -11.27 -5.16
N ARG A 55 26.81 -10.57 -4.36
CA ARG A 55 27.95 -9.80 -4.87
C ARG A 55 29.03 -10.75 -5.39
N GLY A 56 29.49 -10.54 -6.62
CA GLY A 56 30.50 -11.37 -7.26
C GLY A 56 30.04 -12.78 -7.64
N LEU A 57 28.75 -13.11 -7.50
CA LEU A 57 28.21 -14.45 -7.74
C LEU A 57 28.44 -14.92 -9.20
N GLU A 58 28.24 -14.06 -10.18
CA GLU A 58 28.46 -14.41 -11.59
C GLU A 58 29.91 -14.81 -11.87
N ARG A 59 30.84 -14.18 -11.19
CA ARG A 59 32.27 -14.43 -11.39
C ARG A 59 32.79 -15.62 -10.58
N THR A 60 32.28 -15.79 -9.34
CA THR A 60 32.83 -16.77 -8.38
C THR A 60 32.03 -18.06 -8.30
N GLY A 61 30.75 -18.00 -8.67
CA GLY A 61 29.78 -19.10 -8.49
C GLY A 61 29.36 -19.35 -7.04
N ILE A 62 29.81 -18.53 -6.07
CA ILE A 62 29.50 -18.68 -4.65
C ILE A 62 28.92 -17.38 -4.06
N LEU A 63 28.15 -17.51 -2.98
CA LEU A 63 27.68 -16.37 -2.17
C LEU A 63 28.88 -15.61 -1.58
N ASP A 64 28.75 -14.28 -1.49
CA ASP A 64 29.76 -13.41 -0.90
C ASP A 64 30.00 -13.79 0.59
N PRO A 65 31.25 -14.14 1.00
CA PRO A 65 31.51 -14.62 2.36
C PRO A 65 31.21 -13.61 3.47
N GLU A 66 31.48 -12.31 3.23
CA GLU A 66 31.12 -11.25 4.19
C GLU A 66 29.61 -11.10 4.26
N GLY A 67 28.94 -11.18 3.11
CA GLY A 67 27.49 -11.16 3.01
C GLY A 67 26.84 -12.33 3.74
N VAL A 68 27.41 -13.53 3.65
CA VAL A 68 26.95 -14.74 4.36
C VAL A 68 27.05 -14.54 5.87
N THR A 69 28.19 -14.07 6.39
CA THR A 69 28.38 -13.81 7.83
C THR A 69 27.35 -12.80 8.34
N LEU A 70 27.24 -11.66 7.65
CA LEU A 70 26.29 -10.59 8.02
C LEU A 70 24.83 -11.06 7.95
N ALA A 71 24.50 -11.92 6.97
CA ALA A 71 23.16 -12.48 6.85
C ALA A 71 22.83 -13.43 8.02
N LEU A 72 23.74 -14.36 8.37
CA LEU A 72 23.51 -15.31 9.45
C LEU A 72 23.32 -14.62 10.80
N ASP A 73 24.15 -13.63 11.12
CA ASP A 73 24.05 -12.86 12.38
C ASP A 73 22.68 -12.16 12.48
N ASN A 74 22.22 -11.53 11.38
CA ASN A 74 20.96 -10.81 11.38
C ASN A 74 19.73 -11.72 11.28
N LEU A 75 19.82 -12.86 10.61
CA LEU A 75 18.72 -13.84 10.55
C LEU A 75 18.43 -14.43 11.92
N GLY A 76 19.47 -14.78 12.72
CA GLY A 76 19.29 -15.20 14.10
C GLY A 76 18.60 -14.12 14.94
N ARG A 77 19.03 -12.87 14.80
CA ARG A 77 18.41 -11.72 15.47
C ARG A 77 16.95 -11.53 15.05
N PHE A 78 16.62 -11.68 13.75
CA PHE A 78 15.26 -11.55 13.24
C PHE A 78 14.30 -12.56 13.87
N VAL A 79 14.75 -13.80 14.03
CA VAL A 79 13.92 -14.85 14.67
C VAL A 79 13.65 -14.51 16.12
N ILE A 80 14.67 -14.11 16.89
CA ILE A 80 14.49 -13.69 18.30
C ILE A 80 13.50 -12.52 18.38
N LEU A 81 13.61 -11.51 17.53
CA LEU A 81 12.68 -10.37 17.50
C LEU A 81 11.24 -10.83 17.21
N ALA A 82 11.05 -11.70 16.22
CA ALA A 82 9.74 -12.24 15.88
C ALA A 82 9.13 -13.05 17.04
N GLU A 83 9.92 -13.89 17.70
CA GLU A 83 9.49 -14.69 18.86
C GLU A 83 9.05 -13.79 20.03
N VAL A 84 9.86 -12.78 20.40
CA VAL A 84 9.54 -11.82 21.46
C VAL A 84 8.29 -10.99 21.10
N MET A 85 8.07 -10.71 19.82
CA MET A 85 6.84 -10.08 19.35
C MET A 85 5.63 -11.01 19.37
N GLY A 86 5.78 -12.28 19.80
CA GLY A 86 4.67 -13.24 19.88
C GLY A 86 4.25 -13.84 18.55
N VAL A 87 5.13 -13.81 17.54
CA VAL A 87 4.89 -14.46 16.25
C VAL A 87 4.83 -15.97 16.43
N LYS A 88 3.82 -16.61 15.82
CA LYS A 88 3.63 -18.07 15.88
C LYS A 88 4.09 -18.79 14.63
N ARG A 89 4.19 -18.10 13.52
CA ARG A 89 4.65 -18.63 12.25
C ARG A 89 5.70 -17.70 11.64
N ILE A 90 6.87 -18.24 11.35
CA ILE A 90 7.97 -17.52 10.68
C ILE A 90 8.29 -18.30 9.41
N ASP A 91 8.10 -17.67 8.25
CA ASP A 91 8.40 -18.24 6.96
C ASP A 91 9.69 -17.60 6.40
N LEU A 92 10.71 -18.42 6.12
CA LEU A 92 11.98 -17.98 5.52
C LEU A 92 11.98 -18.33 4.03
N LEU A 93 12.02 -17.31 3.18
CA LEU A 93 12.01 -17.44 1.72
C LEU A 93 13.36 -17.01 1.17
N ALA A 94 14.03 -17.88 0.43
CA ALA A 94 15.30 -17.58 -0.23
C ALA A 94 15.12 -17.55 -1.75
N THR A 95 15.76 -16.57 -2.41
CA THR A 95 15.56 -16.30 -3.83
C THR A 95 16.84 -16.48 -4.66
N ALA A 96 16.94 -15.84 -5.81
CA ALA A 96 17.91 -16.06 -6.87
C ALA A 96 19.37 -16.32 -6.39
N ALA A 97 19.94 -15.49 -5.52
CA ALA A 97 21.35 -15.68 -5.12
C ALA A 97 21.58 -17.01 -4.40
N VAL A 98 20.68 -17.40 -3.48
CA VAL A 98 20.81 -18.66 -2.75
C VAL A 98 20.51 -19.85 -3.66
N ARG A 99 19.57 -19.72 -4.56
CA ARG A 99 19.19 -20.75 -5.55
C ARG A 99 20.35 -21.06 -6.50
N ASP A 100 21.03 -20.02 -7.00
CA ASP A 100 21.99 -20.14 -8.10
C ASP A 100 23.43 -20.38 -7.62
N ALA A 101 23.75 -20.11 -6.35
CA ALA A 101 25.08 -20.32 -5.80
C ALA A 101 25.39 -21.79 -5.54
N SER A 102 26.61 -22.22 -5.88
CA SER A 102 27.10 -23.59 -5.63
C SER A 102 27.16 -23.94 -4.13
N ASN A 103 27.41 -22.95 -3.25
CA ASN A 103 27.39 -23.09 -1.79
C ASN A 103 26.02 -22.70 -1.18
N GLY A 104 24.97 -22.48 -1.98
CA GLY A 104 23.65 -22.09 -1.52
C GLY A 104 23.02 -23.10 -0.55
N LYS A 105 23.15 -24.41 -0.84
CA LYS A 105 22.65 -25.49 0.07
C LYS A 105 23.38 -25.50 1.42
N GLU A 106 24.65 -25.16 1.46
CA GLU A 106 25.41 -25.04 2.71
C GLU A 106 24.94 -23.82 3.50
N PHE A 107 24.76 -22.69 2.85
CA PHE A 107 24.18 -21.49 3.46
C PHE A 107 22.81 -21.79 4.07
N VAL A 108 21.92 -22.47 3.36
CA VAL A 108 20.59 -22.85 3.87
C VAL A 108 20.69 -23.69 5.14
N ARG A 109 21.54 -24.72 5.15
CA ARG A 109 21.77 -25.53 6.37
C ARG A 109 22.23 -24.67 7.57
N ASN A 110 23.09 -23.68 7.32
CA ASN A 110 23.55 -22.77 8.35
C ASN A 110 22.42 -21.85 8.84
N VAL A 111 21.59 -21.33 7.93
CA VAL A 111 20.39 -20.53 8.28
C VAL A 111 19.42 -21.36 9.12
N GLU A 112 19.08 -22.58 8.69
CA GLU A 112 18.17 -23.47 9.43
C GLU A 112 18.68 -23.82 10.83
N LYS A 113 19.99 -24.01 10.98
CA LYS A 113 20.64 -24.23 12.29
C LYS A 113 20.52 -23.00 13.19
N VAL A 114 20.75 -21.80 12.66
CA VAL A 114 20.69 -20.54 13.43
C VAL A 114 19.25 -20.16 13.76
N CYS A 115 18.36 -20.25 12.77
CA CYS A 115 16.97 -19.81 12.89
C CYS A 115 16.03 -20.87 13.50
N ARG A 116 16.42 -22.15 13.50
CA ARG A 116 15.58 -23.29 13.89
C ARG A 116 14.26 -23.35 13.11
N GLN A 117 14.29 -22.86 11.90
CA GLN A 117 13.17 -22.80 10.95
C GLN A 117 13.66 -23.31 9.58
N SER A 118 12.79 -23.99 8.84
CA SER A 118 13.11 -24.40 7.46
C SER A 118 13.13 -23.22 6.52
N VAL A 119 14.02 -23.28 5.51
CA VAL A 119 14.12 -22.29 4.46
C VAL A 119 13.53 -22.84 3.18
N GLN A 120 12.55 -22.14 2.63
CA GLN A 120 12.01 -22.41 1.29
C GLN A 120 12.88 -21.69 0.26
N ILE A 121 13.58 -22.43 -0.60
CA ILE A 121 14.27 -21.87 -1.76
C ILE A 121 13.25 -21.80 -2.90
N LEU A 122 12.88 -20.60 -3.31
CA LEU A 122 11.91 -20.38 -4.37
C LEU A 122 12.54 -20.61 -5.75
N SER A 123 11.83 -21.32 -6.63
CA SER A 123 12.13 -21.29 -8.07
C SER A 123 11.86 -19.90 -8.64
N GLY A 124 12.39 -19.59 -9.83
CA GLY A 124 12.08 -18.33 -10.52
C GLY A 124 10.58 -18.16 -10.80
N GLU A 125 9.89 -19.26 -11.13
CA GLU A 125 8.45 -19.30 -11.34
C GLU A 125 7.68 -18.98 -10.05
N GLU A 126 8.06 -19.59 -8.92
CA GLU A 126 7.42 -19.32 -7.62
C GLU A 126 7.67 -17.87 -7.16
N GLU A 127 8.89 -17.34 -7.36
CA GLU A 127 9.26 -15.95 -7.06
C GLU A 127 8.38 -14.99 -7.89
N ALA A 128 8.26 -15.24 -9.20
CA ALA A 128 7.41 -14.48 -10.11
C ALA A 128 5.92 -14.54 -9.70
N ARG A 129 5.41 -15.74 -9.42
CA ARG A 129 4.02 -15.97 -8.99
C ARG A 129 3.71 -15.24 -7.69
N LEU A 130 4.55 -15.37 -6.67
CA LEU A 130 4.33 -14.72 -5.38
C LEU A 130 4.42 -13.19 -5.51
N SER A 131 5.35 -12.66 -6.29
CA SER A 131 5.43 -11.20 -6.51
C SER A 131 4.19 -10.67 -7.22
N ALA A 132 3.66 -11.41 -8.20
CA ALA A 132 2.40 -11.08 -8.87
C ALA A 132 1.20 -11.15 -7.92
N MET A 133 1.13 -12.16 -7.07
CA MET A 133 0.12 -12.27 -6.00
C MET A 133 0.18 -11.06 -5.03
N GLY A 134 1.38 -10.52 -4.77
CA GLY A 134 1.54 -9.29 -3.99
C GLY A 134 0.92 -8.07 -4.67
N VAL A 135 1.09 -7.94 -5.98
CA VAL A 135 0.41 -6.89 -6.76
C VAL A 135 -1.11 -7.07 -6.68
N LEU A 136 -1.63 -8.29 -6.90
CA LEU A 136 -3.06 -8.58 -6.84
C LEU A 136 -3.66 -8.40 -5.43
N MET A 137 -2.87 -8.62 -4.38
CA MET A 137 -3.31 -8.34 -3.01
C MET A 137 -3.67 -6.86 -2.82
N GLY A 138 -2.87 -5.96 -3.41
CA GLY A 138 -3.05 -4.51 -3.34
C GLY A 138 -3.93 -3.94 -4.44
N MET A 139 -3.98 -4.58 -5.61
CA MET A 139 -4.68 -4.16 -6.83
C MET A 139 -5.41 -5.36 -7.43
N PRO A 140 -6.56 -5.79 -6.86
CA PRO A 140 -7.20 -7.07 -7.21
C PRO A 140 -7.64 -7.20 -8.66
N THR A 141 -7.90 -6.08 -9.33
CA THR A 141 -8.36 -6.02 -10.73
C THR A 141 -7.24 -5.66 -11.71
N ALA A 142 -5.97 -5.76 -11.28
CA ALA A 142 -4.85 -5.42 -12.13
C ALA A 142 -4.87 -6.23 -13.44
N THR A 143 -4.71 -5.52 -14.55
CA THR A 143 -4.57 -6.07 -15.91
C THR A 143 -3.38 -5.43 -16.59
N GLY A 144 -2.53 -6.23 -17.25
CA GLY A 144 -1.29 -5.79 -17.87
C GLY A 144 -0.12 -6.69 -17.51
N VAL A 145 1.03 -6.11 -17.20
CA VAL A 145 2.24 -6.88 -16.86
C VAL A 145 2.82 -6.40 -15.53
N MET A 146 3.04 -7.33 -14.61
CA MET A 146 3.88 -7.09 -13.42
C MET A 146 5.34 -7.36 -13.78
N GLY A 147 6.25 -6.51 -13.28
CA GLY A 147 7.69 -6.76 -13.29
C GLY A 147 8.27 -6.60 -11.89
N ASP A 148 8.94 -7.63 -11.37
CA ASP A 148 9.70 -7.53 -10.12
C ASP A 148 11.20 -7.51 -10.42
N LEU A 149 11.86 -6.40 -10.08
CA LEU A 149 13.30 -6.26 -10.22
C LEU A 149 13.98 -6.53 -8.88
N GLY A 150 14.45 -7.76 -8.72
CA GLY A 150 15.30 -8.19 -7.64
C GLY A 150 16.75 -7.70 -7.80
N GLY A 151 17.64 -8.12 -6.91
CA GLY A 151 19.08 -7.83 -7.05
C GLY A 151 19.77 -8.65 -8.15
N GLY A 152 19.32 -9.89 -8.36
CA GLY A 152 19.88 -10.86 -9.30
C GLY A 152 19.03 -11.16 -10.52
N SER A 153 17.72 -10.95 -10.46
CA SER A 153 16.78 -11.34 -11.51
C SER A 153 15.74 -10.27 -11.80
N LEU A 154 15.07 -10.42 -12.93
CA LEU A 154 13.84 -9.75 -13.33
C LEU A 154 12.78 -10.81 -13.60
N GLU A 155 11.68 -10.75 -12.90
CA GLU A 155 10.47 -11.55 -13.13
C GLU A 155 9.44 -10.69 -13.86
N LEU A 156 8.86 -11.21 -14.95
CA LEU A 156 7.72 -10.61 -15.65
C LEU A 156 6.55 -11.59 -15.62
N VAL A 157 5.35 -11.10 -15.29
CA VAL A 157 4.12 -11.92 -15.22
C VAL A 157 2.96 -11.16 -15.82
N ARG A 158 2.22 -11.81 -16.72
CA ARG A 158 0.94 -11.34 -17.25
C ARG A 158 -0.13 -11.37 -16.16
N LEU A 159 -0.89 -10.28 -16.04
CA LEU A 159 -2.05 -10.15 -15.16
C LEU A 159 -3.31 -9.91 -15.99
N GLU A 160 -4.36 -10.68 -15.72
CA GLU A 160 -5.66 -10.53 -16.38
C GLU A 160 -6.80 -10.60 -15.35
N GLY A 161 -7.26 -9.42 -14.89
CA GLY A 161 -8.42 -9.34 -14.00
C GLY A 161 -8.32 -10.19 -12.73
N GLY A 162 -7.13 -10.26 -12.13
CA GLY A 162 -6.86 -11.05 -10.92
C GLY A 162 -6.29 -12.44 -11.16
N ASN A 163 -6.11 -12.86 -12.42
CA ASN A 163 -5.48 -14.13 -12.79
C ASN A 163 -4.04 -13.91 -13.28
N LEU A 164 -3.23 -14.96 -13.19
CA LEU A 164 -1.85 -14.99 -13.67
C LEU A 164 -1.79 -15.75 -14.99
N GLY A 165 -1.10 -15.17 -15.97
CA GLY A 165 -0.84 -15.75 -17.28
C GLY A 165 0.62 -16.09 -17.49
N GLU A 166 1.14 -15.80 -18.70
CA GLU A 166 2.53 -16.05 -19.08
C GLU A 166 3.49 -15.38 -18.13
N HIS A 167 4.62 -16.01 -17.89
CA HIS A 167 5.67 -15.48 -17.04
C HIS A 167 7.06 -15.73 -17.63
N ALA A 168 8.03 -14.94 -17.20
CA ALA A 168 9.43 -15.14 -17.52
C ALA A 168 10.30 -14.69 -16.35
N THR A 169 11.38 -15.43 -16.10
CA THR A 169 12.44 -15.07 -15.15
C THR A 169 13.76 -14.92 -15.92
N MET A 170 14.44 -13.81 -15.74
CA MET A 170 15.66 -13.46 -16.47
C MET A 170 16.76 -13.00 -15.51
N PRO A 171 18.04 -13.30 -15.75
CA PRO A 171 19.17 -12.88 -14.90
C PRO A 171 19.53 -11.40 -15.14
N LEU A 172 18.55 -10.50 -15.05
CA LEU A 172 18.68 -9.07 -15.36
C LEU A 172 18.65 -8.17 -14.10
N GLY A 173 18.82 -8.74 -12.92
CA GLY A 173 18.94 -7.94 -11.71
C GLY A 173 20.14 -6.98 -11.79
N PRO A 174 20.03 -5.75 -11.23
CA PRO A 174 21.05 -4.71 -11.36
C PRO A 174 22.45 -5.11 -10.91
N LEU A 175 22.60 -6.03 -9.95
CA LEU A 175 23.91 -6.52 -9.52
C LEU A 175 24.56 -7.38 -10.60
N ARG A 176 23.80 -8.33 -11.18
CA ARG A 176 24.28 -9.17 -12.28
C ARG A 176 24.58 -8.36 -13.53
N LEU A 177 23.70 -7.45 -13.86
CA LEU A 177 23.87 -6.60 -15.04
C LEU A 177 25.11 -5.72 -14.92
N ALA A 178 25.41 -5.19 -13.72
CA ALA A 178 26.61 -4.44 -13.44
C ALA A 178 27.88 -5.30 -13.60
N GLU A 179 27.88 -6.54 -13.14
CA GLU A 179 29.01 -7.47 -13.31
C GLU A 179 29.23 -7.86 -14.79
N ALA A 180 28.14 -8.12 -15.53
CA ALA A 180 28.20 -8.54 -16.92
C ALA A 180 28.58 -7.42 -17.89
N ALA A 181 28.10 -6.19 -17.66
CA ALA A 181 28.30 -5.05 -18.56
C ALA A 181 29.46 -4.14 -18.13
N GLY A 182 29.90 -4.19 -16.86
CA GLY A 182 30.81 -3.19 -16.33
C GLY A 182 30.22 -1.79 -16.43
N GLU A 183 31.01 -0.79 -16.80
CA GLU A 183 30.53 0.61 -16.96
C GLU A 183 29.87 0.87 -18.33
N ASP A 184 29.81 -0.14 -19.22
CA ASP A 184 29.24 -0.02 -20.55
C ASP A 184 27.69 -0.16 -20.50
N MET A 185 27.01 0.97 -20.42
CA MET A 185 25.54 1.01 -20.42
C MET A 185 24.92 0.59 -21.75
N GLY A 186 25.64 0.71 -22.87
CA GLY A 186 25.21 0.18 -24.17
C GLY A 186 25.18 -1.34 -24.17
N LYS A 187 26.23 -1.97 -23.63
CA LYS A 187 26.26 -3.42 -23.42
C LYS A 187 25.16 -3.88 -22.46
N ALA A 188 24.91 -3.13 -21.38
CA ALA A 188 23.81 -3.42 -20.46
C ALA A 188 22.45 -3.41 -21.19
N ALA A 189 22.19 -2.38 -22.00
CA ALA A 189 20.96 -2.28 -22.79
C ALA A 189 20.79 -3.44 -23.77
N ASN A 190 21.86 -3.82 -24.48
CA ASN A 190 21.86 -4.94 -25.43
C ASN A 190 21.56 -6.28 -24.75
N LEU A 191 22.10 -6.51 -23.54
CA LEU A 191 21.82 -7.72 -22.76
C LEU A 191 20.34 -7.78 -22.35
N VAL A 192 19.76 -6.65 -21.96
CA VAL A 192 18.32 -6.58 -21.62
C VAL A 192 17.47 -6.83 -22.85
N ASP A 193 17.78 -6.21 -23.99
CA ASP A 193 17.02 -6.39 -25.24
C ASP A 193 17.04 -7.83 -25.70
N ALA A 194 18.23 -8.47 -25.69
CA ALA A 194 18.38 -9.88 -26.08
C ALA A 194 17.56 -10.82 -25.18
N ALA A 195 17.43 -10.50 -23.89
CA ALA A 195 16.63 -11.29 -22.97
C ALA A 195 15.12 -11.07 -23.14
N LEU A 196 14.69 -9.87 -23.56
CA LEU A 196 13.28 -9.54 -23.80
C LEU A 196 12.79 -9.98 -25.18
N GLU A 197 13.67 -10.11 -26.19
CA GLU A 197 13.31 -10.44 -27.57
C GLU A 197 12.44 -11.70 -27.70
N PRO A 198 12.71 -12.82 -27.00
CA PRO A 198 11.89 -14.03 -27.07
C PRO A 198 10.48 -13.89 -26.51
N LEU A 199 10.22 -12.85 -25.70
CA LEU A 199 8.94 -12.63 -25.00
C LEU A 199 7.95 -11.90 -25.91
N SER A 200 7.51 -12.57 -26.98
CA SER A 200 6.58 -11.96 -27.97
C SER A 200 5.28 -11.48 -27.34
N TRP A 201 4.78 -12.16 -26.31
CA TRP A 201 3.56 -11.82 -25.58
C TRP A 201 3.59 -10.43 -24.92
N LEU A 202 4.77 -9.85 -24.64
CA LEU A 202 4.86 -8.48 -24.10
C LEU A 202 4.25 -7.44 -25.03
N ARG A 203 4.21 -7.69 -26.33
CA ARG A 203 3.68 -6.74 -27.32
C ARG A 203 2.14 -6.70 -27.33
N ASP A 204 1.49 -7.73 -26.80
CA ASP A 204 0.03 -7.84 -26.70
C ASP A 204 -0.53 -6.85 -25.68
N PHE A 205 0.33 -6.36 -24.77
CA PHE A 205 -0.03 -5.41 -23.71
C PHE A 205 0.24 -3.94 -24.07
N LYS A 206 0.38 -3.63 -25.35
CA LYS A 206 0.49 -2.24 -25.82
C LYS A 206 -0.75 -1.46 -25.39
N GLY A 207 -0.53 -0.37 -24.62
CA GLY A 207 -1.61 0.47 -24.11
C GLY A 207 -2.15 0.05 -22.74
N GLU A 208 -1.79 -1.12 -22.24
CA GLU A 208 -2.14 -1.61 -20.90
C GLU A 208 -1.28 -0.97 -19.80
N THR A 209 -1.36 -1.50 -18.58
CA THR A 209 -0.60 -1.01 -17.43
C THR A 209 0.62 -1.89 -17.14
N PHE A 210 1.76 -1.27 -16.85
CA PHE A 210 2.92 -1.95 -16.27
C PHE A 210 2.96 -1.73 -14.76
N TYR A 211 3.20 -2.79 -13.98
CA TYR A 211 3.23 -2.78 -12.52
C TYR A 211 4.64 -3.08 -11.98
N PRO A 212 5.52 -2.07 -11.86
CA PRO A 212 6.86 -2.31 -11.34
C PRO A 212 6.85 -2.56 -9.84
N VAL A 213 7.55 -3.63 -9.45
CA VAL A 213 7.84 -4.07 -8.09
C VAL A 213 9.35 -4.04 -7.89
N GLY A 214 9.81 -4.06 -6.67
CA GLY A 214 11.23 -4.12 -6.34
C GLY A 214 11.80 -2.80 -5.81
N GLY A 215 12.90 -2.94 -5.05
CA GLY A 215 13.46 -1.82 -4.29
C GLY A 215 14.13 -0.76 -5.15
N ALA A 216 14.72 -1.13 -6.28
CA ALA A 216 15.39 -0.22 -7.19
C ALA A 216 14.38 0.65 -7.94
N TRP A 217 13.32 0.05 -8.48
CA TRP A 217 12.27 0.78 -9.18
C TRP A 217 11.45 1.68 -8.25
N ARG A 218 11.22 1.27 -7.00
CA ARG A 218 10.64 2.18 -5.98
C ARG A 218 11.52 3.39 -5.68
N THR A 219 12.85 3.27 -5.88
CA THR A 219 13.74 4.44 -5.78
C THR A 219 13.53 5.37 -6.98
N LEU A 220 13.39 4.84 -8.20
CA LEU A 220 13.05 5.63 -9.38
C LEU A 220 11.70 6.35 -9.23
N ALA A 221 10.69 5.68 -8.68
CA ALA A 221 9.40 6.32 -8.39
C ALA A 221 9.54 7.52 -7.45
N ARG A 222 10.32 7.41 -6.37
CA ARG A 222 10.56 8.53 -5.45
C ARG A 222 11.29 9.70 -6.11
N ILE A 223 12.28 9.42 -6.95
CA ILE A 223 12.97 10.44 -7.73
C ILE A 223 11.97 11.16 -8.64
N HIS A 224 11.10 10.41 -9.32
CA HIS A 224 10.08 10.99 -10.19
C HIS A 224 9.08 11.86 -9.41
N MET A 225 8.57 11.39 -8.27
CA MET A 225 7.69 12.19 -7.40
C MET A 225 8.33 13.52 -7.00
N GLU A 226 9.60 13.49 -6.58
CA GLU A 226 10.34 14.68 -6.17
C GLU A 226 10.54 15.66 -7.34
N GLN A 227 10.97 15.16 -8.51
CA GLN A 227 11.24 15.99 -9.68
C GLN A 227 9.98 16.58 -10.30
N SER A 228 8.87 15.85 -10.26
CA SER A 228 7.58 16.32 -10.77
C SER A 228 6.78 17.18 -9.77
N GLY A 229 7.28 17.35 -8.53
CA GLY A 229 6.54 18.03 -7.48
C GLY A 229 5.24 17.32 -7.09
N TYR A 230 5.20 15.98 -7.24
CA TYR A 230 4.00 15.21 -6.93
C TYR A 230 3.67 15.28 -5.43
N PRO A 231 2.45 15.69 -5.05
CA PRO A 231 2.19 16.10 -3.66
C PRO A 231 2.09 14.95 -2.66
N LEU A 232 1.76 13.70 -3.11
CA LEU A 232 1.57 12.55 -2.23
C LEU A 232 2.67 11.51 -2.41
N HIS A 233 3.65 11.45 -1.52
CA HIS A 233 4.80 10.55 -1.63
C HIS A 233 4.52 9.12 -1.13
N VAL A 234 3.45 8.50 -1.63
CA VAL A 234 3.05 7.11 -1.39
C VAL A 234 3.35 6.28 -2.63
N ILE A 235 4.11 5.19 -2.49
CA ILE A 235 4.52 4.35 -3.63
C ILE A 235 3.34 3.51 -4.17
N GLN A 236 2.50 2.97 -3.26
CA GLN A 236 1.39 2.11 -3.68
C GLN A 236 0.40 2.87 -4.55
N GLU A 237 0.16 2.37 -5.76
CA GLU A 237 -0.72 2.99 -6.77
C GLU A 237 -0.23 4.34 -7.30
N TYR A 238 1.07 4.67 -7.14
CA TYR A 238 1.64 5.81 -7.83
C TYR A 238 1.63 5.57 -9.33
N ARG A 239 0.88 6.36 -10.07
CA ARG A 239 0.66 6.22 -11.51
C ARG A 239 1.40 7.30 -12.30
N VAL A 240 2.13 6.87 -13.33
CA VAL A 240 2.94 7.75 -14.20
C VAL A 240 2.67 7.39 -15.66
N GLN A 241 2.67 8.39 -16.54
CA GLN A 241 2.64 8.15 -17.97
C GLN A 241 3.95 7.49 -18.42
N ARG A 242 3.85 6.49 -19.31
CA ARG A 242 5.04 5.76 -19.79
C ARG A 242 6.15 6.69 -20.28
N ARG A 243 5.79 7.73 -21.06
CA ARG A 243 6.79 8.63 -21.69
C ARG A 243 7.65 9.35 -20.66
N ASP A 244 7.03 9.88 -19.61
CA ASP A 244 7.72 10.65 -18.59
C ASP A 244 8.71 9.76 -17.82
N LEU A 245 8.27 8.54 -17.48
CA LEU A 245 9.10 7.58 -16.77
C LEU A 245 10.23 7.02 -17.64
N GLU A 246 9.97 6.75 -18.93
CA GLU A 246 10.96 6.29 -19.90
C GLU A 246 12.06 7.34 -20.12
N GLU A 247 11.69 8.62 -20.21
CA GLU A 247 12.64 9.73 -20.33
C GLU A 247 13.52 9.86 -19.09
N MET A 248 12.91 9.87 -17.90
CA MET A 248 13.66 9.90 -16.64
C MET A 248 14.58 8.68 -16.50
N ALA A 249 14.10 7.47 -16.82
CA ALA A 249 14.92 6.26 -16.74
C ALA A 249 16.14 6.35 -17.66
N ARG A 250 15.98 6.82 -18.89
CA ARG A 250 17.06 7.05 -19.84
C ARG A 250 18.09 8.07 -19.32
N LEU A 251 17.61 9.18 -18.73
CA LEU A 251 18.50 10.18 -18.13
C LEU A 251 19.33 9.58 -16.98
N ILE A 252 18.68 8.86 -16.06
CA ILE A 252 19.35 8.23 -14.92
C ILE A 252 20.34 7.17 -15.37
N ALA A 253 20.02 6.37 -16.40
CA ALA A 253 20.93 5.37 -16.97
C ALA A 253 22.23 6.00 -17.51
N GLY A 254 22.16 7.22 -18.04
CA GLY A 254 23.32 7.97 -18.54
C GLY A 254 24.07 8.81 -17.49
N MET A 255 23.61 8.85 -16.24
CA MET A 255 24.22 9.69 -15.19
C MET A 255 25.46 9.04 -14.58
N GLY A 256 26.54 9.80 -14.49
CA GLY A 256 27.73 9.42 -13.72
C GLY A 256 27.48 9.46 -12.20
N ARG A 257 28.29 8.72 -11.44
CA ARG A 257 28.18 8.56 -9.97
C ARG A 257 28.05 9.89 -9.19
N LYS A 258 28.80 10.93 -9.61
CA LYS A 258 28.75 12.26 -9.00
C LYS A 258 27.39 12.94 -9.16
N SER A 259 26.77 12.80 -10.32
CA SER A 259 25.43 13.34 -10.59
C SER A 259 24.35 12.57 -9.83
N LEU A 260 24.43 11.24 -9.81
CA LEU A 260 23.53 10.38 -9.05
C LEU A 260 23.56 10.68 -7.53
N SER A 261 24.75 11.01 -6.98
CA SER A 261 24.87 11.34 -5.55
C SER A 261 24.18 12.63 -5.14
N ARG A 262 23.80 13.47 -6.10
CA ARG A 262 23.06 14.73 -5.90
C ARG A 262 21.54 14.53 -5.96
N LEU A 263 21.08 13.37 -6.40
CA LEU A 263 19.65 13.08 -6.41
C LEU A 263 19.14 12.98 -4.96
N ALA A 264 18.07 13.70 -4.68
CA ALA A 264 17.42 13.66 -3.37
C ALA A 264 16.89 12.25 -3.06
N ASN A 265 16.86 11.90 -1.77
CA ASN A 265 16.26 10.66 -1.27
C ASN A 265 16.85 9.33 -1.79
N VAL A 266 18.06 9.33 -2.37
CA VAL A 266 18.73 8.10 -2.80
C VAL A 266 19.80 7.68 -1.78
N ALA A 267 19.58 6.53 -1.15
CA ALA A 267 20.57 5.95 -0.24
C ALA A 267 21.88 5.62 -1.01
N ARG A 268 23.02 6.08 -0.49
CA ARG A 268 24.36 5.90 -1.14
C ARG A 268 24.62 4.46 -1.60
N ARG A 269 24.14 3.47 -0.84
CA ARG A 269 24.30 2.02 -1.15
C ARG A 269 23.54 1.56 -2.40
N ARG A 270 22.63 2.38 -2.96
CA ARG A 270 21.85 2.07 -4.16
C ARG A 270 22.37 2.77 -5.41
N LEU A 271 23.25 3.76 -5.27
CA LEU A 271 23.72 4.58 -6.37
C LEU A 271 24.37 3.75 -7.49
N GLU A 272 25.11 2.70 -7.13
CA GLU A 272 25.83 1.87 -8.10
C GLU A 272 24.88 0.99 -8.96
N ALA A 273 23.78 0.53 -8.37
CA ALA A 273 22.82 -0.34 -9.05
C ALA A 273 21.72 0.46 -9.80
N LEU A 274 21.59 1.76 -9.52
CA LEU A 274 20.47 2.56 -10.03
C LEU A 274 20.50 2.77 -11.55
N PRO A 275 21.64 3.04 -12.23
CA PRO A 275 21.68 3.14 -13.69
C PRO A 275 21.22 1.86 -14.39
N TYR A 276 21.65 0.70 -13.90
CA TYR A 276 21.25 -0.60 -14.47
C TYR A 276 19.75 -0.86 -14.27
N ALA A 277 19.21 -0.55 -13.07
CA ALA A 277 17.78 -0.65 -12.82
C ALA A 277 16.96 0.29 -13.72
N ALA A 278 17.48 1.47 -14.01
CA ALA A 278 16.88 2.43 -14.94
C ALA A 278 16.93 1.92 -16.37
N THR A 279 18.06 1.32 -16.80
CA THR A 279 18.20 0.68 -18.12
C THR A 279 17.17 -0.44 -18.28
N VAL A 280 17.06 -1.35 -17.30
CA VAL A 280 16.04 -2.42 -17.35
C VAL A 280 14.63 -1.85 -17.49
N LEU A 281 14.28 -0.82 -16.70
CA LEU A 281 12.97 -0.17 -16.79
C LEU A 281 12.74 0.43 -18.18
N GLU A 282 13.67 1.20 -18.69
CA GLU A 282 13.59 1.81 -20.02
C GLU A 282 13.34 0.77 -21.11
N ARG A 283 14.10 -0.34 -21.10
CA ARG A 283 14.01 -1.40 -22.12
C ARG A 283 12.68 -2.16 -22.03
N VAL A 284 12.19 -2.49 -20.82
CA VAL A 284 10.87 -3.10 -20.60
C VAL A 284 9.77 -2.18 -21.11
N LEU A 285 9.81 -0.88 -20.78
CA LEU A 285 8.82 0.09 -21.24
C LEU A 285 8.82 0.24 -22.77
N LYS A 286 9.98 0.16 -23.43
CA LYS A 286 10.08 0.15 -24.90
C LYS A 286 9.52 -1.11 -25.53
N ALA A 287 9.78 -2.29 -24.93
CA ALA A 287 9.30 -3.57 -25.45
C ALA A 287 7.77 -3.69 -25.32
N MET A 288 7.22 -3.38 -24.16
CA MET A 288 5.79 -3.52 -23.84
C MET A 288 4.94 -2.36 -24.38
N ARG A 289 5.45 -1.12 -24.34
CA ARG A 289 4.71 0.12 -24.68
C ARG A 289 3.41 0.31 -23.90
N PRO A 290 3.41 0.20 -22.57
CA PRO A 290 2.21 0.42 -21.77
C PRO A 290 1.72 1.88 -21.92
N ALA A 291 0.44 2.14 -21.66
CA ALA A 291 -0.05 3.50 -21.53
C ALA A 291 0.39 4.13 -20.20
N THR A 292 0.27 3.35 -19.14
CA THR A 292 0.48 3.78 -17.74
C THR A 292 1.42 2.83 -17.02
N VAL A 293 2.17 3.38 -16.08
CA VAL A 293 2.97 2.62 -15.11
C VAL A 293 2.40 2.88 -13.72
N ALA A 294 2.02 1.82 -12.99
CA ALA A 294 1.46 1.88 -11.65
C ALA A 294 2.36 1.15 -10.66
N PHE A 295 3.07 1.88 -9.79
CA PHE A 295 4.02 1.27 -8.87
C PHE A 295 3.33 0.49 -7.74
N SER A 296 3.86 -0.69 -7.42
CA SER A 296 3.44 -1.47 -6.27
C SER A 296 4.45 -1.40 -5.11
N ALA A 297 3.94 -1.11 -3.92
CA ALA A 297 4.69 -1.25 -2.68
C ALA A 297 4.74 -2.72 -2.22
N PHE A 298 3.81 -3.54 -2.70
CA PHE A 298 3.67 -4.95 -2.38
C PHE A 298 4.37 -5.82 -3.43
N GLY A 299 4.83 -6.98 -3.01
CA GLY A 299 5.55 -7.95 -3.84
C GLY A 299 5.59 -9.30 -3.13
N LEU A 300 6.73 -10.01 -3.24
CA LEU A 300 6.91 -11.40 -2.79
C LEU A 300 6.35 -11.68 -1.38
N ARG A 301 6.63 -10.85 -0.38
CA ARG A 301 6.22 -11.10 1.02
C ARG A 301 4.72 -10.97 1.22
N GLU A 302 4.13 -9.92 0.68
CA GLU A 302 2.69 -9.69 0.70
C GLU A 302 1.97 -10.75 -0.14
N GLY A 303 2.56 -11.15 -1.27
CA GLY A 303 2.06 -12.24 -2.11
C GLY A 303 2.11 -13.60 -1.41
N HIS A 304 3.16 -13.88 -0.65
CA HIS A 304 3.22 -15.08 0.17
C HIS A 304 2.08 -15.12 1.21
N ILE A 305 1.81 -14.02 1.91
CA ILE A 305 0.66 -13.93 2.82
C ILE A 305 -0.65 -14.15 2.06
N TYR A 306 -0.81 -13.53 0.88
CA TYR A 306 -2.03 -13.64 0.08
C TYR A 306 -2.25 -15.07 -0.44
N ASP A 307 -1.20 -15.78 -0.81
CA ASP A 307 -1.24 -17.17 -1.25
C ASP A 307 -1.69 -18.13 -0.13
N LEU A 308 -1.33 -17.84 1.11
CA LEU A 308 -1.74 -18.61 2.28
C LEU A 308 -3.20 -18.41 2.67
N LEU A 309 -3.88 -17.38 2.14
CA LEU A 309 -5.28 -17.11 2.49
C LEU A 309 -6.23 -18.11 1.83
N PRO A 310 -7.30 -18.52 2.53
CA PRO A 310 -8.41 -19.24 1.90
C PRO A 310 -9.03 -18.42 0.75
N ALA A 311 -9.57 -19.07 -0.27
CA ALA A 311 -10.15 -18.42 -1.44
C ALA A 311 -11.22 -17.38 -1.07
N ALA A 312 -12.09 -17.70 -0.12
CA ALA A 312 -13.13 -16.77 0.36
C ALA A 312 -12.55 -15.49 0.97
N GLU A 313 -11.43 -15.60 1.70
CA GLU A 313 -10.76 -14.42 2.29
C GLU A 313 -10.05 -13.59 1.21
N ARG A 314 -9.46 -14.22 0.19
CA ARG A 314 -8.85 -13.52 -0.95
C ARG A 314 -9.84 -12.67 -1.75
N GLN A 315 -11.10 -13.12 -1.84
CA GLN A 315 -12.17 -12.43 -2.58
C GLN A 315 -12.75 -11.21 -1.85
N ARG A 316 -12.50 -11.06 -0.55
CA ARG A 316 -12.96 -9.87 0.19
C ARG A 316 -12.35 -8.60 -0.39
N ASP A 317 -13.12 -7.51 -0.37
CA ASP A 317 -12.59 -6.19 -0.72
C ASP A 317 -11.46 -5.78 0.24
N PRO A 318 -10.25 -5.49 -0.24
CA PRO A 318 -9.11 -5.20 0.64
C PRO A 318 -9.22 -3.87 1.37
N LEU A 319 -9.84 -2.85 0.77
CA LEU A 319 -10.06 -1.57 1.44
C LEU A 319 -11.04 -1.75 2.60
N LEU A 320 -12.21 -2.33 2.32
CA LEU A 320 -13.24 -2.52 3.35
C LEU A 320 -12.78 -3.51 4.44
N ALA A 321 -12.00 -4.53 4.10
CA ALA A 321 -11.40 -5.40 5.10
C ALA A 321 -10.47 -4.63 6.06
N MET A 322 -9.64 -3.73 5.52
CA MET A 322 -8.72 -2.94 6.34
C MET A 322 -9.44 -1.87 7.16
N THR A 323 -10.39 -1.14 6.56
CA THR A 323 -11.10 -0.07 7.28
C THR A 323 -11.99 -0.63 8.39
N SER A 324 -12.62 -1.79 8.18
CA SER A 324 -13.36 -2.52 9.22
C SER A 324 -12.45 -2.98 10.38
N ASP A 325 -11.25 -3.52 10.06
CA ASP A 325 -10.28 -3.88 11.08
C ASP A 325 -9.83 -2.66 11.89
N LEU A 326 -9.52 -1.55 11.23
CA LEU A 326 -9.13 -0.29 11.88
C LEU A 326 -10.27 0.27 12.74
N ALA A 327 -11.52 0.24 12.26
CA ALA A 327 -12.69 0.66 13.02
C ALA A 327 -12.83 -0.15 14.32
N THR A 328 -12.58 -1.47 14.26
CA THR A 328 -12.67 -2.35 15.43
C THR A 328 -11.58 -2.03 16.48
N VAL A 329 -10.39 -1.64 16.04
CA VAL A 329 -9.25 -1.37 16.94
C VAL A 329 -9.25 0.07 17.46
N LEU A 330 -9.59 1.03 16.61
CA LEU A 330 -9.45 2.46 16.87
C LEU A 330 -10.77 3.16 17.21
N GLY A 331 -11.90 2.68 16.69
CA GLY A 331 -13.21 3.28 16.92
C GLY A 331 -13.77 3.01 18.33
N ARG A 332 -14.77 3.81 18.72
CA ARG A 332 -15.53 3.60 19.97
C ARG A 332 -16.55 2.48 19.84
N SER A 333 -17.13 2.33 18.64
CA SER A 333 -18.15 1.31 18.33
C SER A 333 -18.03 0.86 16.87
N ALA A 334 -17.81 -0.45 16.67
CA ALA A 334 -17.77 -1.04 15.33
C ALA A 334 -19.18 -1.22 14.70
N ALA A 335 -20.25 -1.12 15.51
CA ALA A 335 -21.62 -1.39 15.05
C ALA A 335 -22.25 -0.23 14.26
N SER A 336 -21.61 0.94 14.19
CA SER A 336 -22.23 2.16 13.64
C SER A 336 -22.01 2.40 12.14
N SER A 337 -21.12 1.68 11.48
CA SER A 337 -20.75 2.01 10.09
C SER A 337 -21.87 1.76 9.09
N ALA A 338 -22.62 0.66 9.23
CA ALA A 338 -23.76 0.35 8.37
C ALA A 338 -24.93 1.34 8.57
N ASP A 339 -25.16 1.76 9.82
CA ASP A 339 -26.18 2.76 10.12
C ASP A 339 -25.80 4.12 9.54
N LEU A 340 -24.53 4.52 9.63
CA LEU A 340 -24.01 5.75 9.02
C LEU A 340 -24.09 5.69 7.49
N GLU A 341 -23.78 4.55 6.88
CA GLU A 341 -23.94 4.34 5.43
C GLU A 341 -25.41 4.54 5.00
N ALA A 342 -26.33 3.87 5.68
CA ALA A 342 -27.77 4.00 5.41
C ALA A 342 -28.27 5.43 5.63
N TRP A 343 -27.87 6.06 6.74
CA TRP A 343 -28.29 7.40 7.12
C TRP A 343 -27.81 8.49 6.16
N THR A 344 -26.58 8.36 5.63
CA THR A 344 -26.03 9.29 4.64
C THR A 344 -26.51 9.04 3.21
N GLY A 345 -27.05 7.84 2.93
CA GLY A 345 -27.46 7.40 1.59
C GLY A 345 -28.32 8.39 0.80
N PRO A 346 -29.35 9.04 1.39
CA PRO A 346 -30.19 10.01 0.69
C PRO A 346 -29.44 11.20 0.07
N LEU A 347 -28.24 11.51 0.54
CA LEU A 347 -27.40 12.60 0.02
C LEU A 347 -26.60 12.18 -1.25
N PHE A 348 -26.51 10.89 -1.53
CA PHE A 348 -25.65 10.31 -2.57
C PHE A 348 -26.45 9.45 -3.57
N ALA A 349 -27.67 9.86 -3.88
CA ALA A 349 -28.49 9.18 -4.87
C ALA A 349 -27.79 9.13 -6.23
N GLY A 350 -27.72 7.94 -6.84
CA GLY A 350 -27.09 7.73 -8.13
C GLY A 350 -25.55 7.55 -8.08
N GLU A 351 -24.97 7.39 -6.89
CA GLU A 351 -23.55 7.03 -6.78
C GLU A 351 -23.23 5.68 -7.45
N SER A 352 -22.07 5.58 -8.05
CA SER A 352 -21.53 4.34 -8.58
C SER A 352 -21.07 3.38 -7.47
N ASP A 353 -20.87 2.10 -7.79
CA ASP A 353 -20.33 1.11 -6.84
C ASP A 353 -18.95 1.54 -6.29
N ALA A 354 -18.12 2.19 -7.09
CA ALA A 354 -16.82 2.69 -6.68
C ALA A 354 -16.96 3.83 -5.66
N GLU A 355 -17.88 4.75 -5.87
CA GLU A 355 -18.17 5.85 -4.94
C GLU A 355 -18.81 5.34 -3.65
N LEU A 356 -19.78 4.43 -3.73
CA LEU A 356 -20.37 3.74 -2.57
C LEU A 356 -19.29 3.04 -1.74
N ARG A 357 -18.37 2.37 -2.39
CA ARG A 357 -17.23 1.70 -1.74
C ARG A 357 -16.37 2.68 -0.92
N LEU A 358 -16.04 3.86 -1.48
CA LEU A 358 -15.30 4.90 -0.77
C LEU A 358 -16.13 5.49 0.39
N ARG A 359 -17.43 5.71 0.19
CA ARG A 359 -18.35 6.19 1.24
C ARG A 359 -18.44 5.21 2.41
N ARG A 360 -18.52 3.91 2.16
CA ARG A 360 -18.45 2.84 3.18
C ARG A 360 -17.17 2.91 3.98
N ALA A 361 -16.03 3.00 3.30
CA ALA A 361 -14.72 3.10 3.94
C ALA A 361 -14.62 4.34 4.86
N VAL A 362 -15.17 5.49 4.43
CA VAL A 362 -15.22 6.71 5.27
C VAL A 362 -16.15 6.51 6.48
N CYS A 363 -17.31 5.87 6.31
CA CYS A 363 -18.22 5.58 7.43
C CYS A 363 -17.54 4.68 8.48
N GLU A 364 -16.80 3.65 8.06
CA GLU A 364 -16.02 2.78 8.95
C GLU A 364 -14.94 3.55 9.70
N LEU A 365 -14.21 4.44 9.01
CA LEU A 365 -13.12 5.23 9.61
C LEU A 365 -13.61 6.51 10.34
N SER A 366 -14.90 6.82 10.32
CA SER A 366 -15.44 8.10 10.80
C SER A 366 -15.15 8.42 12.26
N ASP A 367 -14.78 7.42 13.06
CA ASP A 367 -14.46 7.58 14.48
C ASP A 367 -13.03 7.19 14.85
N PHE A 368 -12.14 6.94 13.88
CA PHE A 368 -10.80 6.40 14.16
C PHE A 368 -9.85 7.38 14.86
N ALA A 369 -10.04 8.70 14.69
CA ALA A 369 -9.22 9.74 15.32
C ALA A 369 -9.87 10.39 16.55
N TRP A 370 -10.88 9.77 17.16
CA TRP A 370 -11.62 10.35 18.28
C TRP A 370 -10.74 10.63 19.51
N ARG A 371 -9.65 9.88 19.70
CA ARG A 371 -8.72 10.01 20.81
C ARG A 371 -7.75 11.19 20.69
N GLU A 372 -7.64 11.73 19.48
CA GLU A 372 -6.75 12.87 19.22
C GLU A 372 -7.28 14.17 19.85
N HIS A 373 -6.38 15.08 20.17
CA HIS A 373 -6.73 16.38 20.70
C HIS A 373 -7.65 17.13 19.72
N PRO A 374 -8.77 17.74 20.18
CA PRO A 374 -9.74 18.40 19.32
C PRO A 374 -9.16 19.38 18.30
N ASP A 375 -8.16 20.18 18.69
CA ASP A 375 -7.56 21.21 17.82
C ASP A 375 -6.73 20.65 16.66
N TYR A 376 -6.23 19.42 16.81
CA TYR A 376 -5.35 18.78 15.80
C TYR A 376 -6.01 17.56 15.13
N ARG A 377 -7.17 17.16 15.60
CA ARG A 377 -7.85 15.92 15.19
C ARG A 377 -8.13 15.86 13.70
N ALA A 378 -8.55 16.97 13.11
CA ALA A 378 -8.85 17.06 11.69
C ALA A 378 -7.61 16.80 10.84
N ASP A 379 -6.52 17.51 11.11
CA ASP A 379 -5.26 17.37 10.39
C ASP A 379 -4.63 15.99 10.60
N HIS A 380 -4.70 15.44 11.82
CA HIS A 380 -4.23 14.08 12.09
C HIS A 380 -5.04 13.04 11.32
N ALA A 381 -6.37 13.17 11.27
CA ALA A 381 -7.24 12.28 10.51
C ALA A 381 -6.91 12.31 9.00
N LEU A 382 -6.74 13.50 8.45
CA LEU A 382 -6.34 13.70 7.06
C LEU A 382 -4.98 13.05 6.78
N ASN A 383 -3.97 13.36 7.59
CA ASN A 383 -2.62 12.85 7.40
C ASN A 383 -2.55 11.33 7.53
N GLN A 384 -3.27 10.74 8.49
CA GLN A 384 -3.34 9.29 8.64
C GLN A 384 -4.03 8.65 7.43
N ALA A 385 -5.16 9.17 6.96
CA ALA A 385 -5.87 8.65 5.80
C ALA A 385 -5.02 8.70 4.51
N LEU A 386 -4.20 9.75 4.34
CA LEU A 386 -3.27 9.83 3.20
C LEU A 386 -2.15 8.78 3.26
N HIS A 387 -1.62 8.46 4.44
CA HIS A 387 -0.35 7.72 4.57
C HIS A 387 -0.48 6.29 5.12
N LEU A 388 -1.62 5.88 5.67
CA LEU A 388 -1.83 4.48 6.09
C LEU A 388 -1.56 3.51 4.92
N PRO A 389 -1.00 2.32 5.18
CA PRO A 389 -0.66 1.34 4.15
C PRO A 389 -1.91 0.61 3.61
N PHE A 390 -2.88 1.37 3.11
CA PHE A 390 -4.10 0.82 2.54
C PHE A 390 -3.86 -0.09 1.34
N TYR A 391 -4.72 -1.08 1.22
CA TYR A 391 -4.84 -1.99 0.09
C TYR A 391 -6.05 -1.60 -0.75
N GLY A 392 -5.97 -1.82 -2.06
CA GLY A 392 -7.11 -1.66 -2.97
C GLY A 392 -7.65 -0.23 -3.11
N ILE A 393 -6.80 0.76 -2.95
CA ILE A 393 -7.16 2.17 -3.13
C ILE A 393 -6.02 2.92 -3.77
N ASP A 394 -6.32 3.72 -4.77
CA ASP A 394 -5.40 4.63 -5.43
C ASP A 394 -5.25 5.97 -4.70
N HIS A 395 -4.44 6.87 -5.23
CA HIS A 395 -4.20 8.18 -4.64
C HIS A 395 -5.44 9.07 -4.63
N ARG A 396 -6.33 8.95 -5.63
CA ARG A 396 -7.59 9.69 -5.68
C ARG A 396 -8.53 9.26 -4.55
N GLY A 397 -8.71 7.95 -4.40
CA GLY A 397 -9.52 7.41 -3.31
C GLY A 397 -8.96 7.77 -1.93
N ARG A 398 -7.61 7.77 -1.75
CA ARG A 398 -6.98 8.24 -0.50
C ARG A 398 -7.31 9.70 -0.20
N CYS A 399 -7.24 10.55 -1.20
CA CYS A 399 -7.58 11.96 -1.06
C CYS A 399 -9.05 12.17 -0.71
N PHE A 400 -9.95 11.39 -1.31
CA PHE A 400 -11.37 11.40 -0.95
C PHE A 400 -11.58 11.03 0.52
N LEU A 401 -11.01 9.91 0.99
CA LEU A 401 -11.10 9.51 2.39
C LEU A 401 -10.54 10.60 3.33
N ALA A 402 -9.39 11.16 2.97
CA ALA A 402 -8.69 12.16 3.77
C ALA A 402 -9.51 13.44 3.94
N LEU A 403 -10.07 13.97 2.84
CA LEU A 403 -10.95 15.16 2.88
C LEU A 403 -12.22 14.91 3.67
N ALA A 404 -12.90 13.77 3.43
CA ALA A 404 -14.12 13.44 4.15
C ALA A 404 -13.89 13.33 5.66
N LEU A 405 -12.81 12.67 6.08
CA LEU A 405 -12.45 12.55 7.50
C LEU A 405 -12.01 13.88 8.10
N HIS A 406 -11.29 14.73 7.34
CA HIS A 406 -10.95 16.09 7.75
C HIS A 406 -12.21 16.93 8.05
N ALA A 407 -13.14 16.98 7.11
CA ALA A 407 -14.42 17.69 7.27
C ALA A 407 -15.27 17.10 8.42
N ARG A 408 -15.26 15.75 8.60
CA ARG A 408 -15.90 15.07 9.71
C ARG A 408 -15.43 15.59 11.08
N TYR A 409 -14.14 15.90 11.22
CA TYR A 409 -13.58 16.43 12.46
C TYR A 409 -13.56 17.98 12.51
N GLY A 410 -14.07 18.64 11.47
CA GLY A 410 -14.31 20.07 11.43
C GLY A 410 -13.14 20.88 10.93
N GLY A 411 -12.23 20.26 10.20
CA GLY A 411 -11.17 20.97 9.49
C GLY A 411 -11.74 21.79 8.33
N ASP A 412 -10.99 22.82 7.95
CA ASP A 412 -11.28 23.64 6.78
C ASP A 412 -10.59 23.06 5.56
N ALA A 413 -11.38 22.66 4.55
CA ALA A 413 -10.86 22.02 3.35
C ALA A 413 -9.98 22.95 2.50
N GLU A 414 -10.10 24.26 2.66
CA GLU A 414 -9.35 25.26 1.88
C GLU A 414 -8.04 25.69 2.55
N GLU A 415 -7.72 25.17 3.74
CA GLU A 415 -6.56 25.59 4.51
C GLU A 415 -5.54 24.47 4.74
N GLY A 416 -4.30 24.86 4.94
CA GLY A 416 -3.21 24.01 5.41
C GLY A 416 -2.96 22.77 4.53
N ILE A 417 -2.84 21.63 5.19
CA ILE A 417 -2.55 20.33 4.58
C ILE A 417 -3.74 19.80 3.74
N ALA A 418 -4.95 20.30 3.97
CA ALA A 418 -6.15 19.91 3.20
C ALA A 418 -6.10 20.35 1.73
N LYS A 419 -5.22 21.28 1.36
CA LYS A 419 -4.98 21.65 -0.04
C LYS A 419 -4.33 20.54 -0.89
N LEU A 420 -3.61 19.62 -0.28
CA LEU A 420 -2.94 18.54 -1.00
C LEU A 420 -3.93 17.66 -1.80
N PRO A 421 -5.03 17.16 -1.23
CA PRO A 421 -6.03 16.39 -1.96
C PRO A 421 -6.61 17.10 -3.19
N HIS A 422 -6.86 18.42 -3.12
CA HIS A 422 -7.42 19.19 -4.24
C HIS A 422 -6.55 19.19 -5.51
N GLY A 423 -5.26 18.93 -5.39
CA GLY A 423 -4.36 18.75 -6.53
C GLY A 423 -4.44 17.37 -7.19
N LEU A 424 -5.14 16.41 -6.59
CA LEU A 424 -5.15 15.01 -7.02
C LEU A 424 -6.54 14.47 -7.40
N ILE A 425 -7.61 15.09 -6.94
CA ILE A 425 -9.00 14.71 -7.28
C ILE A 425 -9.73 15.90 -7.92
N ASP A 426 -10.77 15.59 -8.69
CA ASP A 426 -11.60 16.59 -9.35
C ASP A 426 -12.50 17.33 -8.34
N PRO A 427 -12.99 18.53 -8.69
CA PRO A 427 -13.82 19.34 -7.80
C PRO A 427 -15.07 18.62 -7.29
N ASP A 428 -15.77 17.87 -8.15
CA ASP A 428 -16.99 17.15 -7.78
C ASP A 428 -16.69 16.09 -6.70
N SER A 429 -15.57 15.38 -6.84
CA SER A 429 -15.09 14.43 -5.83
C SER A 429 -14.69 15.12 -4.52
N CYS A 430 -14.12 16.35 -4.58
CA CYS A 430 -13.85 17.16 -3.39
C CYS A 430 -15.13 17.53 -2.66
N ASP A 431 -16.12 18.06 -3.38
CA ASP A 431 -17.40 18.47 -2.82
C ASP A 431 -18.14 17.29 -2.20
N ARG A 432 -18.17 16.14 -2.87
CA ARG A 432 -18.76 14.91 -2.34
C ARG A 432 -18.07 14.44 -1.04
N ALA A 433 -16.74 14.52 -0.96
CA ALA A 433 -15.99 14.18 0.24
C ALA A 433 -16.34 15.12 1.41
N ILE A 434 -16.40 16.43 1.14
CA ILE A 434 -16.76 17.44 2.14
C ILE A 434 -18.20 17.24 2.64
N VAL A 435 -19.15 17.05 1.73
CA VAL A 435 -20.56 16.76 2.06
C VAL A 435 -20.68 15.52 2.96
N LEU A 436 -19.97 14.44 2.60
CA LEU A 436 -19.96 13.23 3.43
C LEU A 436 -19.38 13.50 4.82
N GLY A 437 -18.25 14.20 4.91
CA GLY A 437 -17.65 14.57 6.18
C GLY A 437 -18.58 15.41 7.07
N LEU A 438 -19.24 16.42 6.49
CA LEU A 438 -20.22 17.26 7.19
C LEU A 438 -21.45 16.46 7.64
N ALA A 439 -21.96 15.54 6.81
CA ALA A 439 -23.06 14.65 7.18
C ALA A 439 -22.67 13.76 8.37
N LEU A 440 -21.49 13.17 8.36
CA LEU A 440 -20.98 12.40 9.48
C LEU A 440 -20.78 13.27 10.73
N ARG A 441 -20.32 14.51 10.57
CA ARG A 441 -20.20 15.46 11.69
C ARG A 441 -21.56 15.76 12.33
N LEU A 442 -22.61 15.91 11.51
CA LEU A 442 -23.98 16.06 11.97
C LEU A 442 -24.47 14.80 12.71
N ALA A 443 -24.24 13.61 12.13
CA ALA A 443 -24.61 12.33 12.75
C ALA A 443 -24.01 12.18 14.16
N TYR A 444 -22.73 12.51 14.31
CA TYR A 444 -22.06 12.45 15.62
C TYR A 444 -22.49 13.55 16.58
N ALA A 445 -22.95 14.70 16.10
CA ALA A 445 -23.55 15.73 16.95
C ALA A 445 -24.92 15.29 17.50
N LEU A 446 -25.67 14.52 16.71
CA LEU A 446 -26.97 13.95 17.12
C LEU A 446 -26.81 12.81 18.13
N THR A 447 -25.82 11.96 17.94
CA THR A 447 -25.71 10.66 18.63
C THR A 447 -24.67 10.61 19.74
N GLY A 448 -23.70 11.55 19.73
CA GLY A 448 -22.54 11.45 20.60
C GLY A 448 -21.67 10.21 20.34
N GLY A 449 -21.94 9.48 19.25
CA GLY A 449 -21.30 8.21 18.90
C GLY A 449 -22.09 6.96 19.37
N ALA A 450 -23.32 7.13 19.87
CA ALA A 450 -24.25 6.03 20.17
C ALA A 450 -25.09 5.73 18.91
N PRO A 451 -24.80 4.63 18.18
CA PRO A 451 -25.41 4.36 16.87
C PRO A 451 -26.92 4.17 16.93
N GLU A 452 -27.46 3.67 18.03
CA GLU A 452 -28.88 3.39 18.23
C GLU A 452 -29.75 4.63 18.01
N LEU A 453 -29.22 5.82 18.26
CA LEU A 453 -29.93 7.09 18.07
C LEU A 453 -30.16 7.46 16.61
N LEU A 454 -29.33 6.95 15.67
CA LEU A 454 -29.52 7.22 14.24
C LEU A 454 -30.82 6.65 13.70
N SER A 455 -31.26 5.50 14.19
CA SER A 455 -32.53 4.86 13.76
C SER A 455 -33.77 5.72 13.97
N HIS A 456 -33.73 6.69 14.90
CA HIS A 456 -34.78 7.63 15.22
C HIS A 456 -34.73 8.93 14.42
N THR A 457 -33.80 9.01 13.48
CA THR A 457 -33.54 10.19 12.64
C THR A 457 -33.33 9.79 11.19
N ARG A 458 -33.64 10.69 10.26
CA ARG A 458 -33.29 10.49 8.83
C ARG A 458 -33.07 11.82 8.13
N LEU A 459 -32.21 11.80 7.10
CA LEU A 459 -32.03 12.90 6.18
C LEU A 459 -32.97 12.74 4.97
N GLU A 460 -33.57 13.83 4.55
CA GLU A 460 -34.29 13.92 3.27
C GLU A 460 -33.75 15.11 2.47
N LEU A 461 -33.28 14.83 1.27
CA LEU A 461 -32.81 15.84 0.33
C LEU A 461 -33.83 15.96 -0.82
N LYS A 462 -34.47 17.10 -0.88
CA LYS A 462 -35.41 17.50 -1.96
C LYS A 462 -35.06 18.95 -2.36
N ASP A 463 -36.06 19.83 -2.44
CA ASP A 463 -35.86 21.27 -2.62
C ASP A 463 -35.06 21.88 -1.45
N ARG A 464 -35.14 21.28 -0.29
CA ARG A 464 -34.39 21.61 0.91
C ARG A 464 -33.86 20.35 1.61
N LEU A 465 -32.83 20.52 2.42
CA LEU A 465 -32.33 19.48 3.30
C LEU A 465 -33.11 19.43 4.59
N THR A 466 -33.79 18.31 4.84
CA THR A 466 -34.61 18.14 6.06
C THR A 466 -34.05 17.04 6.95
N LEU A 467 -33.76 17.38 8.20
CA LEU A 467 -33.48 16.40 9.25
C LEU A 467 -34.81 16.05 9.93
N LYS A 468 -35.29 14.83 9.73
CA LYS A 468 -36.44 14.32 10.45
C LYS A 468 -35.99 13.62 11.73
N ILE A 469 -36.71 13.93 12.84
CA ILE A 469 -36.43 13.35 14.15
C ILE A 469 -37.78 12.90 14.72
N GLU A 470 -37.88 11.64 15.16
CA GLU A 470 -39.10 11.15 15.81
C GLU A 470 -39.50 12.06 17.00
N PRO A 471 -40.81 12.33 17.23
CA PRO A 471 -41.26 13.28 18.25
C PRO A 471 -40.67 13.06 19.65
N LYS A 472 -40.54 11.80 20.07
CA LYS A 472 -39.93 11.41 21.35
C LYS A 472 -38.46 11.86 21.49
N TRP A 473 -37.73 11.97 20.38
CA TRP A 473 -36.30 12.28 20.34
C TRP A 473 -36.01 13.73 19.90
N ARG A 474 -37.06 14.57 19.78
CA ARG A 474 -36.95 15.96 19.35
C ARG A 474 -35.93 16.78 20.17
N ILE A 475 -35.73 16.43 21.42
CA ILE A 475 -34.77 17.08 22.33
C ILE A 475 -33.32 17.00 21.81
N LEU A 476 -33.01 16.05 20.92
CA LEU A 476 -31.69 15.95 20.28
C LEU A 476 -31.40 17.15 19.35
N ALA A 477 -32.40 17.89 18.90
CA ALA A 477 -32.31 19.03 18.01
C ALA A 477 -31.87 20.32 18.73
N GLY A 478 -30.73 20.32 19.37
CA GLY A 478 -30.14 21.51 19.97
C GLY A 478 -29.34 22.37 18.98
N ASP A 479 -28.89 23.54 19.45
CA ASP A 479 -28.15 24.52 18.65
C ASP A 479 -26.94 23.94 17.92
N ALA A 480 -26.23 23.00 18.54
CA ALA A 480 -25.07 22.33 17.91
C ALA A 480 -25.51 21.54 16.67
N VAL A 481 -26.64 20.83 16.74
CA VAL A 481 -27.19 20.06 15.62
C VAL A 481 -27.66 21.01 14.52
N GLN A 482 -28.38 22.10 14.86
CA GLN A 482 -28.79 23.09 13.87
C GLN A 482 -27.61 23.67 13.12
N ARG A 483 -26.57 24.14 13.81
CA ARG A 483 -25.35 24.67 13.15
C ARG A 483 -24.68 23.66 12.22
N ARG A 484 -24.69 22.33 12.56
CA ARG A 484 -24.13 21.29 11.71
C ARG A 484 -25.01 21.00 10.49
N LEU A 485 -26.33 21.04 10.69
CA LEU A 485 -27.28 20.91 9.58
C LEU A 485 -27.16 22.09 8.60
N ASP A 486 -27.02 23.31 9.10
CA ASP A 486 -26.87 24.51 8.26
C ASP A 486 -25.54 24.49 7.48
N ALA A 487 -24.44 24.00 8.09
CA ALA A 487 -23.17 23.82 7.41
C ALA A 487 -23.27 22.79 6.27
N LEU A 488 -23.99 21.68 6.50
CA LEU A 488 -24.26 20.68 5.47
C LEU A 488 -25.18 21.24 4.36
N GLY A 489 -26.21 21.99 4.74
CA GLY A 489 -27.12 22.66 3.79
C GLY A 489 -26.38 23.65 2.89
N LYS A 490 -25.44 24.44 3.47
CA LYS A 490 -24.60 25.37 2.71
C LYS A 490 -23.74 24.62 1.68
N ALA A 491 -23.12 23.51 2.06
CA ALA A 491 -22.30 22.69 1.14
C ALA A 491 -23.14 22.04 0.02
N LEU A 492 -24.41 21.80 0.26
CA LEU A 492 -25.37 21.26 -0.72
C LEU A 492 -26.13 22.35 -1.50
N GLU A 493 -25.90 23.63 -1.20
CA GLU A 493 -26.67 24.77 -1.72
C GLU A 493 -28.18 24.61 -1.50
N ARG A 494 -28.58 24.17 -0.30
CA ARG A 494 -29.97 23.93 0.09
C ARG A 494 -30.31 24.60 1.40
N GLU A 495 -31.54 25.14 1.50
CA GLU A 495 -32.12 25.55 2.78
C GLU A 495 -32.28 24.33 3.69
N THR A 496 -32.23 24.55 4.99
CA THR A 496 -32.33 23.50 6.00
C THR A 496 -33.57 23.58 6.82
N ALA A 497 -34.07 22.42 7.27
CA ALA A 497 -35.17 22.34 8.20
C ALA A 497 -35.05 21.13 9.14
N ILE A 498 -35.56 21.27 10.37
CA ILE A 498 -35.74 20.13 11.27
C ILE A 498 -37.25 19.90 11.42
N ALA A 499 -37.68 18.67 11.09
CA ALA A 499 -39.08 18.24 11.15
C ALA A 499 -39.24 17.02 12.07
N SER A 500 -40.46 16.78 12.50
CA SER A 500 -40.86 15.57 13.24
C SER A 500 -41.56 14.59 12.34
#